data_90aafd3dd974870dea3c1be4a9949391
#
_entry.id   90aafd3dd974870dea3c1be4a9949391
#
_cell.length_a   1.000
_cell.length_b   1.000
_cell.length_c   1.000
_cell.angle_alpha   90.00
_cell.angle_beta   90.00
_cell.angle_gamma   90.00
#
_symmetry.space_group_name_H-M   'P 1'
#
loop_
_entity.id
_entity.type
_entity.pdbx_description
1 polymer ?
#
loop_
_entity_poly.entity_id
_entity_poly.type
_entity_poly.pdbx_seq_one_letter_code
_entity_poly.pdbx_strand_id
1 'polypeptide(L)'
;VEAAEDAGIRTPRDRGRRARQPHRGATVQTNAYRDLEVLQEAGFPLVNDKGSWRLLEAGEGAWSVPVNPSEVVALMLSEDLLAPAEGSSMAESLGRLRARLAAMLTPAGRAYCTDLKRTQVATLFGTGQYTAKRPQIDSIHEAIEKEQVLRLRYLAPGKPPEDRLVEPYCTWFAAGRMYLVGNCRKAEDVRTFAVQRIDEATVLDETYEPDPTFDAAAFTRKGFGVFHGPTFRVSIDFSPRVAHLIQERRYHATQQVIPRGRGVRLKMEAAGLPELAAWVAGFGGDARAIAPPELVAAVQKLHEDALAVATSRRDVTSDDTPP
;
A
#
# COMPACT_ATOMS: atom_id res chain seq x y z
N VAL A 1 -19.60 -2.66 -15.68
CA VAL A 1 -19.53 -3.44 -16.92
C VAL A 1 -20.94 -3.88 -17.32
N GLU A 2 -21.81 -4.22 -16.38
CA GLU A 2 -23.21 -4.61 -16.66
C GLU A 2 -24.10 -3.48 -17.18
N ALA A 3 -23.75 -2.23 -16.97
CA ALA A 3 -24.53 -1.06 -17.40
C ALA A 3 -24.37 -0.69 -18.89
N ALA A 4 -23.51 -1.37 -19.64
CA ALA A 4 -23.23 -1.07 -21.04
C ALA A 4 -24.02 -1.93 -22.05
N GLU A 5 -24.61 -3.04 -21.62
CA GLU A 5 -25.29 -3.98 -22.53
C GLU A 5 -26.69 -3.55 -22.97
N ASP A 6 -27.36 -2.64 -22.24
CA ASP A 6 -28.78 -2.33 -22.50
C ASP A 6 -29.03 -0.89 -23.02
N ALA A 7 -27.98 -0.09 -23.27
CA ALA A 7 -28.13 1.27 -23.75
C ALA A 7 -27.71 1.41 -25.22
N GLY A 8 -28.60 1.02 -26.12
CA GLY A 8 -28.58 1.49 -27.50
C GLY A 8 -28.86 2.99 -27.55
N ILE A 9 -27.86 3.81 -27.22
CA ILE A 9 -27.97 5.26 -27.23
C ILE A 9 -27.95 5.75 -28.70
N ARG A 10 -29.13 5.96 -29.23
CA ARG A 10 -29.30 6.67 -30.50
C ARG A 10 -29.20 8.19 -30.29
N THR A 11 -28.35 8.84 -31.04
CA THR A 11 -28.28 10.31 -31.10
C THR A 11 -29.57 10.86 -31.71
N PRO A 12 -30.17 11.92 -31.16
CA PRO A 12 -31.36 12.53 -31.74
C PRO A 12 -30.98 13.44 -32.92
N ARG A 13 -31.31 13.04 -34.13
CA ARG A 13 -31.58 13.97 -35.22
C ARG A 13 -33.07 14.01 -35.46
N ASP A 14 -33.56 15.24 -35.36
CA ASP A 14 -34.81 15.76 -35.91
C ASP A 14 -36.12 15.48 -35.14
N ARG A 15 -36.61 16.54 -34.49
CA ARG A 15 -37.91 17.15 -34.69
C ARG A 15 -38.16 18.35 -33.78
N GLY A 16 -38.70 19.39 -34.40
CA GLY A 16 -38.85 20.72 -33.92
C GLY A 16 -39.67 21.00 -32.66
N ARG A 17 -39.30 22.09 -32.08
CA ARG A 17 -40.07 23.04 -31.24
C ARG A 17 -41.05 22.49 -30.20
N ARG A 18 -40.70 22.58 -28.94
CA ARG A 18 -41.44 23.36 -27.92
C ARG A 18 -40.76 23.30 -26.53
N ALA A 19 -40.74 24.49 -25.90
CA ALA A 19 -40.66 24.80 -24.48
C ALA A 19 -39.39 24.41 -23.70
N ARG A 20 -38.76 25.45 -23.25
CA ARG A 20 -37.60 25.50 -22.29
C ARG A 20 -37.94 24.84 -20.95
N GLN A 21 -37.12 23.88 -20.53
CA GLN A 21 -36.85 23.58 -19.14
C GLN A 21 -35.34 23.24 -19.01
N PRO A 22 -34.68 23.46 -17.82
CA PRO A 22 -33.24 23.66 -17.76
C PRO A 22 -32.40 22.37 -17.77
N HIS A 23 -31.33 22.46 -18.48
CA HIS A 23 -30.17 21.63 -18.71
C HIS A 23 -29.61 20.85 -17.48
N ARG A 24 -30.16 19.68 -17.19
CA ARG A 24 -29.42 18.66 -16.40
C ARG A 24 -28.96 17.44 -17.23
N GLY A 25 -29.57 17.20 -18.39
CA GLY A 25 -29.27 16.04 -19.25
C GLY A 25 -28.01 16.18 -20.12
N ALA A 26 -27.68 17.39 -20.56
CA ALA A 26 -26.57 17.62 -21.50
C ALA A 26 -25.18 17.42 -20.87
N THR A 27 -25.03 17.71 -19.58
CA THR A 27 -23.75 17.59 -18.87
C THR A 27 -23.38 16.12 -18.60
N VAL A 28 -24.36 15.29 -18.31
CA VAL A 28 -24.13 13.84 -18.04
C VAL A 28 -23.79 13.09 -19.33
N GLN A 29 -24.45 13.41 -20.45
CA GLN A 29 -24.12 12.79 -21.74
C GLN A 29 -22.73 13.18 -22.23
N THR A 30 -22.32 14.45 -22.07
CA THR A 30 -21.00 14.93 -22.49
C THR A 30 -19.88 14.25 -21.66
N ASN A 31 -20.11 13.99 -20.37
CA ASN A 31 -19.15 13.30 -19.53
C ASN A 31 -19.01 11.81 -19.94
N ALA A 32 -20.12 11.12 -20.19
CA ALA A 32 -20.10 9.71 -20.59
C ALA A 32 -19.36 9.48 -21.93
N TYR A 33 -19.52 10.36 -22.91
CA TYR A 33 -18.78 10.29 -24.16
C TYR A 33 -17.29 10.52 -23.97
N ARG A 34 -16.93 11.49 -23.14
CA ARG A 34 -15.55 11.79 -22.80
C ARG A 34 -14.89 10.62 -22.05
N ASP A 35 -15.63 10.00 -21.14
CA ASP A 35 -15.14 8.84 -20.38
C ASP A 35 -14.93 7.63 -21.30
N LEU A 36 -15.80 7.42 -22.29
CA LEU A 36 -15.64 6.37 -23.30
C LEU A 36 -14.45 6.64 -24.24
N GLU A 37 -14.19 7.90 -24.60
CA GLU A 37 -12.99 8.29 -25.37
C GLU A 37 -11.72 8.04 -24.56
N VAL A 38 -11.69 8.41 -23.28
CA VAL A 38 -10.56 8.14 -22.37
C VAL A 38 -10.32 6.63 -22.21
N LEU A 39 -11.38 5.85 -22.11
CA LEU A 39 -11.26 4.40 -22.07
C LEU A 39 -10.70 3.82 -23.38
N GLN A 40 -11.12 4.34 -24.53
CA GLN A 40 -10.59 3.94 -25.82
C GLN A 40 -9.09 4.30 -25.96
N GLU A 41 -8.71 5.53 -25.56
CA GLU A 41 -7.30 5.97 -25.52
C GLU A 41 -6.46 5.12 -24.54
N ALA A 42 -7.07 4.66 -23.46
CA ALA A 42 -6.45 3.73 -22.50
C ALA A 42 -6.35 2.27 -23.02
N GLY A 43 -6.77 2.02 -24.29
CA GLY A 43 -6.65 0.73 -24.94
C GLY A 43 -7.80 -0.25 -24.68
N PHE A 44 -8.92 0.21 -24.12
CA PHE A 44 -10.12 -0.62 -24.06
C PHE A 44 -10.69 -0.86 -25.47
N PRO A 45 -11.17 -2.08 -25.81
CA PRO A 45 -11.66 -2.41 -27.14
C PRO A 45 -13.05 -1.81 -27.38
N LEU A 46 -13.12 -0.48 -27.35
CA LEU A 46 -14.30 0.30 -27.62
C LEU A 46 -14.24 0.82 -29.04
N VAL A 47 -15.31 0.63 -29.80
CA VAL A 47 -15.46 1.18 -31.15
C VAL A 47 -16.67 2.12 -31.17
N ASN A 48 -16.44 3.30 -31.72
CA ASN A 48 -17.51 4.26 -31.99
C ASN A 48 -17.93 4.14 -33.46
N ASP A 49 -19.10 3.57 -33.70
CA ASP A 49 -19.70 3.52 -35.02
C ASP A 49 -20.84 4.53 -35.12
N LYS A 50 -20.55 5.69 -35.72
CA LYS A 50 -21.50 6.79 -35.95
C LYS A 50 -22.24 7.27 -34.71
N GLY A 51 -21.55 7.34 -33.57
CA GLY A 51 -22.10 7.80 -32.29
C GLY A 51 -22.70 6.71 -31.42
N SER A 52 -22.58 5.44 -31.83
CA SER A 52 -22.89 4.26 -30.99
C SER A 52 -21.59 3.62 -30.55
N TRP A 53 -21.38 3.57 -29.23
CA TRP A 53 -20.22 2.89 -28.65
C TRP A 53 -20.57 1.42 -28.42
N ARG A 54 -19.69 0.52 -28.81
CA ARG A 54 -19.79 -0.90 -28.50
C ARG A 54 -18.46 -1.46 -27.99
N LEU A 55 -18.54 -2.37 -27.07
CA LEU A 55 -17.40 -3.19 -26.66
C LEU A 55 -17.21 -4.29 -27.70
N LEU A 56 -15.99 -4.42 -28.23
CA LEU A 56 -15.67 -5.57 -29.12
C LEU A 56 -15.64 -6.85 -28.30
N GLU A 57 -16.31 -7.88 -28.75
CA GLU A 57 -16.27 -9.20 -28.10
C GLU A 57 -14.87 -9.83 -28.19
N ALA A 58 -14.54 -10.70 -27.23
CA ALA A 58 -13.26 -11.41 -27.20
C ALA A 58 -13.11 -12.25 -28.48
N GLY A 59 -12.32 -11.76 -29.43
CA GLY A 59 -12.11 -12.39 -30.75
C GLY A 59 -12.22 -11.43 -31.94
N GLU A 60 -12.92 -10.30 -31.82
CA GLU A 60 -13.10 -9.34 -32.93
C GLU A 60 -12.10 -8.18 -32.95
N GLY A 61 -11.25 -8.11 -31.97
CA GLY A 61 -10.17 -7.15 -31.85
C GLY A 61 -9.43 -7.48 -30.55
N ALA A 62 -8.45 -8.37 -30.65
CA ALA A 62 -7.60 -8.66 -29.51
C ALA A 62 -7.08 -7.34 -28.93
N TRP A 63 -7.20 -7.17 -27.63
CA TRP A 63 -6.55 -6.08 -26.89
C TRP A 63 -5.08 -6.10 -27.26
N SER A 64 -4.68 -5.30 -28.23
CA SER A 64 -3.30 -5.12 -28.60
C SER A 64 -2.75 -3.97 -27.76
N VAL A 65 -2.55 -4.22 -26.47
CA VAL A 65 -1.67 -3.36 -25.70
C VAL A 65 -0.26 -3.71 -26.13
N PRO A 66 0.46 -2.80 -26.81
CA PRO A 66 1.86 -3.06 -27.18
C PRO A 66 2.67 -3.09 -25.87
N VAL A 67 3.01 -4.30 -25.42
CA VAL A 67 3.82 -4.50 -24.23
C VAL A 67 5.23 -4.88 -24.68
N ASN A 68 6.22 -4.10 -24.28
CA ASN A 68 7.61 -4.44 -24.53
C ASN A 68 8.16 -5.40 -23.46
N PRO A 69 9.24 -6.15 -23.76
CA PRO A 69 9.80 -7.11 -22.81
C PRO A 69 10.23 -6.51 -21.46
N SER A 70 10.68 -5.25 -21.44
CA SER A 70 11.08 -4.57 -20.19
C SER A 70 9.88 -4.31 -19.27
N GLU A 71 8.70 -4.04 -19.83
CA GLU A 71 7.45 -3.87 -19.07
C GLU A 71 6.99 -5.19 -18.44
N VAL A 72 7.15 -6.30 -19.17
CA VAL A 72 6.87 -7.64 -18.62
C VAL A 72 7.82 -7.95 -17.46
N VAL A 73 9.10 -7.62 -17.59
CA VAL A 73 10.08 -7.80 -16.49
C VAL A 73 9.75 -6.89 -15.31
N ALA A 74 9.36 -5.63 -15.54
CA ALA A 74 8.91 -4.72 -14.46
C ALA A 74 7.70 -5.31 -13.71
N LEU A 75 6.74 -5.91 -14.42
CA LEU A 75 5.61 -6.60 -13.81
C LEU A 75 6.06 -7.81 -12.98
N MET A 76 7.01 -8.63 -13.49
CA MET A 76 7.57 -9.76 -12.74
C MET A 76 8.31 -9.32 -11.48
N LEU A 77 9.04 -8.20 -11.52
CA LEU A 77 9.67 -7.61 -10.34
C LEU A 77 8.65 -7.04 -9.35
N SER A 78 7.54 -6.50 -9.85
CA SER A 78 6.45 -6.03 -9.00
C SER A 78 5.80 -7.18 -8.21
N GLU A 79 5.69 -8.39 -8.80
CA GLU A 79 5.26 -9.59 -8.06
C GLU A 79 6.21 -9.91 -6.90
N ASP A 80 7.53 -9.85 -7.12
CA ASP A 80 8.52 -10.12 -6.08
C ASP A 80 8.42 -9.06 -4.95
N LEU A 81 8.13 -7.80 -5.28
CA LEU A 81 7.89 -6.73 -4.29
C LEU A 81 6.55 -6.87 -3.56
N LEU A 82 5.56 -7.49 -4.20
CA LEU A 82 4.25 -7.79 -3.62
C LEU A 82 4.17 -9.19 -3.01
N ALA A 83 5.28 -9.93 -2.93
CA ALA A 83 5.33 -11.23 -2.24
C ALA A 83 4.71 -11.20 -0.82
N PRO A 84 4.80 -10.09 -0.04
CA PRO A 84 4.07 -9.97 1.23
C PRO A 84 2.54 -10.04 1.08
N ALA A 85 2.02 -9.82 -0.11
CA ALA A 85 0.58 -9.93 -0.41
C ALA A 85 0.18 -11.31 -0.95
N GLU A 86 1.10 -12.29 -0.98
CA GLU A 86 0.80 -13.64 -1.44
C GLU A 86 -0.40 -14.22 -0.71
N GLY A 87 -1.33 -14.82 -1.47
CA GLY A 87 -2.61 -15.30 -0.95
C GLY A 87 -3.73 -14.25 -0.97
N SER A 88 -3.47 -13.00 -1.35
CA SER A 88 -4.51 -11.99 -1.55
C SER A 88 -5.06 -12.04 -2.98
N SER A 89 -6.31 -11.56 -3.16
CA SER A 89 -6.94 -11.41 -4.48
C SER A 89 -6.12 -10.50 -5.42
N MET A 90 -5.41 -9.51 -4.86
CA MET A 90 -4.51 -8.62 -5.60
C MET A 90 -3.31 -9.39 -6.18
N ALA A 91 -2.61 -10.19 -5.37
CA ALA A 91 -1.47 -10.99 -5.84
C ALA A 91 -1.89 -12.01 -6.90
N GLU A 92 -3.04 -12.67 -6.71
CA GLU A 92 -3.60 -13.57 -7.71
C GLU A 92 -3.96 -12.86 -9.02
N SER A 93 -4.53 -11.66 -8.95
CA SER A 93 -4.87 -10.86 -10.13
C SER A 93 -3.62 -10.45 -10.90
N LEU A 94 -2.55 -10.05 -10.19
CA LEU A 94 -1.26 -9.74 -10.79
C LEU A 94 -0.65 -10.99 -11.47
N GLY A 95 -0.68 -12.14 -10.79
CA GLY A 95 -0.22 -13.42 -11.35
C GLY A 95 -1.00 -13.83 -12.61
N ARG A 96 -2.34 -13.64 -12.61
CA ARG A 96 -3.16 -13.87 -13.81
C ARG A 96 -2.80 -12.92 -14.96
N LEU A 97 -2.57 -11.63 -14.67
CA LEU A 97 -2.15 -10.66 -15.67
C LEU A 97 -0.80 -11.06 -16.28
N ARG A 98 0.18 -11.39 -15.43
CA ARG A 98 1.49 -11.88 -15.89
C ARG A 98 1.36 -13.12 -16.78
N ALA A 99 0.56 -14.11 -16.38
CA ALA A 99 0.35 -15.30 -17.15
C ALA A 99 -0.24 -15.02 -18.55
N ARG A 100 -1.20 -14.09 -18.64
CA ARG A 100 -1.77 -13.65 -19.92
C ARG A 100 -0.70 -12.96 -20.78
N LEU A 101 0.05 -12.03 -20.23
CA LEU A 101 1.11 -11.33 -20.96
C LEU A 101 2.20 -12.30 -21.43
N ALA A 102 2.63 -13.23 -20.59
CA ALA A 102 3.59 -14.26 -20.95
C ALA A 102 3.10 -15.18 -22.08
N ALA A 103 1.79 -15.49 -22.12
CA ALA A 103 1.19 -16.28 -23.18
C ALA A 103 1.17 -15.54 -24.55
N MET A 104 1.13 -14.22 -24.53
CA MET A 104 1.16 -13.37 -25.74
C MET A 104 2.57 -13.21 -26.31
N LEU A 105 3.62 -13.47 -25.52
CA LEU A 105 5.00 -13.38 -25.98
C LEU A 105 5.39 -14.56 -26.89
N THR A 106 6.20 -14.26 -27.89
CA THR A 106 6.88 -15.32 -28.67
C THR A 106 7.81 -16.16 -27.79
N PRO A 107 8.20 -17.37 -28.18
CA PRO A 107 9.20 -18.17 -27.47
C PRO A 107 10.49 -17.39 -27.18
N ALA A 108 10.97 -16.62 -28.16
CA ALA A 108 12.15 -15.77 -28.04
C ALA A 108 11.93 -14.64 -27.05
N GLY A 109 10.74 -13.99 -27.03
CA GLY A 109 10.36 -12.95 -26.08
C GLY A 109 10.31 -13.49 -24.66
N ARG A 110 9.77 -14.68 -24.43
CA ARG A 110 9.76 -15.34 -23.10
C ARG A 110 11.17 -15.66 -22.62
N ALA A 111 12.04 -16.18 -23.48
CA ALA A 111 13.44 -16.46 -23.15
C ALA A 111 14.15 -15.15 -22.75
N TYR A 112 13.97 -14.09 -23.52
CA TYR A 112 14.54 -12.76 -23.24
C TYR A 112 14.06 -12.20 -21.89
N CYS A 113 12.77 -12.28 -21.58
CA CYS A 113 12.24 -11.86 -20.27
C CYS A 113 12.85 -12.69 -19.12
N THR A 114 13.03 -14.00 -19.32
CA THR A 114 13.66 -14.88 -18.34
C THR A 114 15.11 -14.49 -18.07
N ASP A 115 15.86 -14.17 -19.12
CA ASP A 115 17.25 -13.74 -19.00
C ASP A 115 17.37 -12.37 -18.33
N LEU A 116 16.51 -11.42 -18.67
CA LEU A 116 16.45 -10.12 -17.98
C LEU A 116 16.14 -10.30 -16.49
N LYS A 117 15.19 -11.16 -16.12
CA LYS A 117 14.85 -11.41 -14.72
C LYS A 117 16.04 -11.98 -13.93
N ARG A 118 16.93 -12.76 -14.55
CA ARG A 118 18.16 -13.28 -13.91
C ARG A 118 19.12 -12.16 -13.48
N THR A 119 19.09 -11.02 -14.15
CA THR A 119 19.96 -9.88 -13.85
C THR A 119 19.35 -8.88 -12.88
N GLN A 120 18.07 -9.05 -12.53
CA GLN A 120 17.32 -8.14 -11.67
C GLN A 120 16.59 -8.95 -10.60
N VAL A 121 17.01 -8.78 -9.35
CA VAL A 121 16.44 -9.50 -8.20
C VAL A 121 15.92 -8.46 -7.21
N ALA A 122 14.65 -8.57 -6.82
CA ALA A 122 14.07 -7.81 -5.73
C ALA A 122 14.02 -8.70 -4.48
N THR A 123 14.58 -8.22 -3.37
CA THR A 123 14.53 -8.93 -2.09
C THR A 123 14.00 -8.01 -1.02
N LEU A 124 13.01 -8.46 -0.28
CA LEU A 124 12.48 -7.77 0.89
C LEU A 124 12.97 -8.49 2.14
N PHE A 125 13.46 -7.73 3.12
CA PHE A 125 13.87 -8.26 4.41
C PHE A 125 12.67 -8.30 5.36
N GLY A 126 12.29 -9.51 5.83
CA GLY A 126 11.23 -9.69 6.80
C GLY A 126 9.82 -9.45 6.23
N THR A 127 9.33 -10.35 5.39
CA THR A 127 7.98 -10.28 4.82
C THR A 127 6.93 -10.96 5.70
N GLY A 128 5.69 -10.46 5.66
CA GLY A 128 4.54 -11.12 6.27
C GLY A 128 4.10 -12.35 5.48
N GLN A 129 3.49 -13.33 6.15
CA GLN A 129 2.85 -14.49 5.53
C GLN A 129 1.34 -14.31 5.63
N TYR A 130 0.63 -14.37 4.49
CA TYR A 130 -0.81 -14.03 4.40
C TYR A 130 -1.68 -15.15 3.87
N THR A 131 -1.12 -16.27 3.44
CA THR A 131 -1.90 -17.41 2.91
C THR A 131 -3.00 -17.86 3.87
N ALA A 132 -2.69 -17.95 5.18
CA ALA A 132 -3.67 -18.27 6.22
C ALA A 132 -4.61 -17.10 6.59
N LYS A 133 -4.34 -15.89 6.11
CA LYS A 133 -5.11 -14.67 6.38
C LYS A 133 -5.99 -14.24 5.19
N ARG A 134 -6.07 -15.08 4.17
CA ARG A 134 -6.89 -14.80 2.99
C ARG A 134 -8.35 -14.45 3.32
N PRO A 135 -9.08 -15.18 4.19
CA PRO A 135 -10.45 -14.82 4.51
C PRO A 135 -10.60 -13.42 5.11
N GLN A 136 -9.64 -13.03 5.99
CA GLN A 136 -9.63 -11.69 6.59
C GLN A 136 -9.36 -10.61 5.55
N ILE A 137 -8.44 -10.87 4.61
CA ILE A 137 -8.10 -9.94 3.53
C ILE A 137 -9.31 -9.75 2.59
N ASP A 138 -9.97 -10.83 2.22
CA ASP A 138 -11.15 -10.78 1.35
C ASP A 138 -12.29 -10.01 2.04
N SER A 139 -12.55 -10.23 3.34
CA SER A 139 -13.51 -9.45 4.13
C SER A 139 -13.14 -7.96 4.22
N ILE A 140 -11.85 -7.63 4.35
CA ILE A 140 -11.37 -6.24 4.35
C ILE A 140 -11.65 -5.58 3.01
N HIS A 141 -11.34 -6.24 1.89
CA HIS A 141 -11.56 -5.69 0.55
C HIS A 141 -13.06 -5.53 0.28
N GLU A 142 -13.88 -6.52 0.63
CA GLU A 142 -15.33 -6.45 0.51
C GLU A 142 -15.91 -5.26 1.30
N ALA A 143 -15.46 -5.07 2.54
CA ALA A 143 -15.94 -3.98 3.39
C ALA A 143 -15.52 -2.61 2.86
N ILE A 144 -14.32 -2.47 2.29
CA ILE A 144 -13.88 -1.23 1.63
C ILE A 144 -14.73 -0.95 0.39
N GLU A 145 -14.93 -1.96 -0.48
CA GLU A 145 -15.66 -1.81 -1.73
C GLU A 145 -17.14 -1.43 -1.50
N LYS A 146 -17.76 -2.01 -0.45
CA LYS A 146 -19.16 -1.78 -0.12
C LYS A 146 -19.40 -0.68 0.90
N GLU A 147 -18.36 -0.01 1.37
CA GLU A 147 -18.42 1.02 2.43
C GLU A 147 -19.15 0.50 3.68
N GLN A 148 -18.85 -0.76 4.06
CA GLN A 148 -19.45 -1.43 5.19
C GLN A 148 -18.52 -1.49 6.40
N VAL A 149 -19.12 -1.40 7.60
CA VAL A 149 -18.38 -1.51 8.86
C VAL A 149 -17.83 -2.92 9.02
N LEU A 150 -16.59 -3.01 9.46
CA LEU A 150 -15.88 -4.26 9.70
C LEU A 150 -15.73 -4.49 11.20
N ARG A 151 -16.18 -5.63 11.70
CA ARG A 151 -15.85 -6.10 13.04
C ARG A 151 -14.59 -6.93 12.99
N LEU A 152 -13.57 -6.50 13.72
CA LEU A 152 -12.28 -7.17 13.84
C LEU A 152 -12.10 -7.74 15.24
N ARG A 153 -11.67 -9.00 15.33
CA ARG A 153 -11.04 -9.52 16.54
C ARG A 153 -9.53 -9.32 16.41
N TYR A 154 -9.00 -8.37 17.17
CA TYR A 154 -7.64 -7.87 17.00
C TYR A 154 -6.73 -8.21 18.20
N LEU A 155 -5.54 -8.77 17.90
CA LEU A 155 -4.53 -9.14 18.88
C LEU A 155 -3.44 -8.05 18.94
N ALA A 156 -3.63 -7.04 19.79
CA ALA A 156 -2.58 -6.05 20.02
C ALA A 156 -1.41 -6.65 20.83
N PRO A 157 -0.15 -6.26 20.57
CA PRO A 157 0.98 -6.79 21.31
C PRO A 157 0.84 -6.58 22.82
N GLY A 158 1.01 -7.65 23.60
CA GLY A 158 0.95 -7.62 25.06
C GLY A 158 -0.45 -7.37 25.65
N LYS A 159 -1.51 -7.48 24.82
CA LYS A 159 -2.91 -7.32 25.26
C LYS A 159 -3.74 -8.55 24.87
N PRO A 160 -4.81 -8.86 25.61
CA PRO A 160 -5.75 -9.89 25.17
C PRO A 160 -6.43 -9.47 23.85
N PRO A 161 -6.96 -10.47 23.09
CA PRO A 161 -7.78 -10.17 21.91
C PRO A 161 -8.96 -9.28 22.24
N GLU A 162 -9.23 -8.31 21.40
CA GLU A 162 -10.32 -7.35 21.58
C GLU A 162 -11.06 -7.10 20.30
N ASP A 163 -12.39 -6.99 20.39
CA ASP A 163 -13.24 -6.65 19.26
C ASP A 163 -13.17 -5.15 18.98
N ARG A 164 -13.05 -4.82 17.69
CA ARG A 164 -13.01 -3.46 17.16
C ARG A 164 -14.02 -3.31 16.04
N LEU A 165 -14.81 -2.24 16.09
CA LEU A 165 -15.58 -1.79 14.94
C LEU A 165 -14.76 -0.75 14.19
N VAL A 166 -14.52 -1.03 12.90
CA VAL A 166 -13.67 -0.23 12.03
C VAL A 166 -14.44 0.11 10.76
N GLU A 167 -14.38 1.35 10.36
CA GLU A 167 -14.79 1.85 9.04
C GLU A 167 -13.55 1.80 8.15
N PRO A 168 -13.41 0.79 7.28
CA PRO A 168 -12.18 0.55 6.55
C PRO A 168 -12.01 1.55 5.41
N TYR A 169 -10.86 2.22 5.33
CA TYR A 169 -10.58 3.21 4.28
C TYR A 169 -9.69 2.66 3.17
N CYS A 170 -8.59 2.01 3.54
CA CYS A 170 -7.69 1.41 2.55
C CYS A 170 -6.81 0.31 3.15
N THR A 171 -6.19 -0.49 2.29
CA THR A 171 -5.06 -1.35 2.63
C THR A 171 -3.74 -0.65 2.33
N TRP A 172 -2.76 -0.83 3.19
CA TRP A 172 -1.45 -0.23 3.07
C TRP A 172 -0.34 -1.27 3.20
N PHE A 173 0.57 -1.30 2.23
CA PHE A 173 1.78 -2.14 2.28
C PHE A 173 2.95 -1.30 2.74
N ALA A 174 3.55 -1.64 3.88
CA ALA A 174 4.70 -0.96 4.43
C ALA A 174 5.66 -1.94 5.10
N ALA A 175 6.96 -1.75 4.88
CA ALA A 175 8.02 -2.58 5.48
C ALA A 175 7.77 -4.10 5.36
N GLY A 176 7.30 -4.56 4.20
CA GLY A 176 7.02 -5.97 3.93
C GLY A 176 5.77 -6.52 4.62
N ARG A 177 4.87 -5.66 5.12
CA ARG A 177 3.64 -6.04 5.83
C ARG A 177 2.42 -5.32 5.27
N MET A 178 1.27 -5.99 5.37
CA MET A 178 -0.03 -5.44 5.02
C MET A 178 -0.72 -4.90 6.26
N TYR A 179 -1.32 -3.74 6.12
CA TYR A 179 -2.09 -3.05 7.15
C TYR A 179 -3.46 -2.65 6.59
N LEU A 180 -4.47 -2.69 7.44
CA LEU A 180 -5.74 -2.02 7.24
C LEU A 180 -5.65 -0.64 7.90
N VAL A 181 -6.04 0.40 7.17
CA VAL A 181 -6.24 1.75 7.69
C VAL A 181 -7.74 2.05 7.71
N GLY A 182 -8.24 2.55 8.81
CA GLY A 182 -9.66 2.88 8.95
C GLY A 182 -9.96 3.60 10.25
N ASN A 183 -11.14 4.23 10.32
CA ASN A 183 -11.63 4.86 11.52
C ASN A 183 -12.05 3.79 12.54
N CYS A 184 -11.40 3.79 13.69
CA CYS A 184 -11.73 2.89 14.79
C CYS A 184 -12.76 3.56 15.71
N ARG A 185 -14.00 3.11 15.70
CA ARG A 185 -15.08 3.72 16.49
C ARG A 185 -14.76 3.81 17.98
N LYS A 186 -14.08 2.79 18.54
CA LYS A 186 -13.67 2.81 19.95
C LYS A 186 -12.61 3.86 20.24
N ALA A 187 -11.74 4.16 19.29
CA ALA A 187 -10.66 5.13 19.47
C ALA A 187 -11.07 6.54 19.00
N GLU A 188 -12.18 6.64 18.28
CA GLU A 188 -12.68 7.86 17.63
C GLU A 188 -11.58 8.52 16.78
N ASP A 189 -10.76 7.66 16.10
CA ASP A 189 -9.60 8.12 15.36
C ASP A 189 -9.21 7.10 14.28
N VAL A 190 -8.54 7.58 13.23
CA VAL A 190 -8.00 6.71 12.18
C VAL A 190 -6.83 5.90 12.74
N ARG A 191 -6.93 4.58 12.63
CA ARG A 191 -5.95 3.64 13.14
C ARG A 191 -5.43 2.71 12.05
N THR A 192 -4.25 2.17 12.32
CA THR A 192 -3.57 1.19 11.48
C THR A 192 -3.58 -0.17 12.17
N PHE A 193 -4.10 -1.19 11.50
CA PHE A 193 -4.21 -2.56 12.01
C PHE A 193 -3.35 -3.49 11.17
N ALA A 194 -2.36 -4.15 11.77
CA ALA A 194 -1.58 -5.16 11.08
C ALA A 194 -2.45 -6.38 10.77
N VAL A 195 -2.56 -6.75 9.48
CA VAL A 195 -3.44 -7.85 9.03
C VAL A 195 -3.08 -9.18 9.70
N GLN A 196 -1.79 -9.43 9.96
CA GLN A 196 -1.36 -10.64 10.67
C GLN A 196 -1.95 -10.79 12.06
N ARG A 197 -2.34 -9.67 12.71
CA ARG A 197 -2.91 -9.61 14.06
C ARG A 197 -4.43 -9.60 14.07
N ILE A 198 -5.07 -9.67 12.92
CA ILE A 198 -6.51 -9.84 12.80
C ILE A 198 -6.81 -11.33 12.86
N ASP A 199 -7.45 -11.77 13.93
CA ASP A 199 -7.87 -13.16 14.13
C ASP A 199 -9.11 -13.46 13.29
N GLU A 200 -10.14 -12.61 13.43
CA GLU A 200 -11.38 -12.67 12.68
C GLU A 200 -11.73 -11.32 12.08
N ALA A 201 -12.34 -11.33 10.90
CA ALA A 201 -12.87 -10.15 10.23
C ALA A 201 -14.27 -10.47 9.70
N THR A 202 -15.28 -9.74 10.15
CA THR A 202 -16.68 -9.93 9.74
C THR A 202 -17.22 -8.62 9.19
N VAL A 203 -17.69 -8.64 7.94
CA VAL A 203 -18.39 -7.52 7.31
C VAL A 203 -19.79 -7.44 7.93
N LEU A 204 -20.19 -6.24 8.35
CA LEU A 204 -21.52 -5.99 8.90
C LEU A 204 -22.42 -5.38 7.82
N ASP A 205 -23.74 -5.54 7.97
CA ASP A 205 -24.71 -4.90 7.06
C ASP A 205 -24.77 -3.38 7.22
N GLU A 206 -24.11 -2.85 8.26
CA GLU A 206 -24.04 -1.42 8.56
C GLU A 206 -23.05 -0.71 7.62
N THR A 207 -23.50 0.31 6.91
CA THR A 207 -22.67 1.16 6.05
C THR A 207 -22.17 2.39 6.81
N TYR A 208 -21.10 3.00 6.31
CA TYR A 208 -20.56 4.28 6.80
C TYR A 208 -20.35 5.24 5.63
N GLU A 209 -20.29 6.52 5.92
CA GLU A 209 -19.89 7.53 4.94
C GLU A 209 -18.39 7.78 5.07
N PRO A 210 -17.58 7.51 4.01
CA PRO A 210 -16.16 7.80 4.03
C PRO A 210 -15.90 9.28 4.31
N ASP A 211 -14.94 9.59 5.18
CA ASP A 211 -14.50 10.98 5.40
C ASP A 211 -13.91 11.55 4.09
N PRO A 212 -14.58 12.52 3.45
CA PRO A 212 -14.11 13.07 2.19
C PRO A 212 -12.78 13.84 2.31
N THR A 213 -12.36 14.13 3.53
CA THR A 213 -11.09 14.82 3.81
C THR A 213 -9.92 13.85 4.04
N PHE A 214 -10.21 12.54 4.13
CA PHE A 214 -9.17 11.53 4.31
C PHE A 214 -8.37 11.32 3.02
N ASP A 215 -7.07 11.63 3.09
CA ASP A 215 -6.10 11.31 2.04
C ASP A 215 -5.16 10.20 2.52
N ALA A 216 -5.34 9.00 1.98
CA ALA A 216 -4.53 7.84 2.31
C ALA A 216 -3.03 8.07 2.03
N ALA A 217 -2.69 8.77 0.94
CA ALA A 217 -1.31 9.08 0.60
C ALA A 217 -0.69 10.11 1.55
N ALA A 218 -1.44 11.11 1.98
CA ALA A 218 -0.99 12.06 2.99
C ALA A 218 -0.87 11.38 4.37
N PHE A 219 -1.85 10.53 4.73
CA PHE A 219 -1.84 9.78 5.98
C PHE A 219 -0.58 8.90 6.08
N THR A 220 -0.31 8.06 5.08
CA THR A 220 0.82 7.13 5.10
C THR A 220 2.19 7.81 5.06
N ARG A 221 2.27 9.06 4.58
CA ARG A 221 3.53 9.85 4.53
C ARG A 221 3.87 10.60 5.81
N LYS A 222 2.92 10.76 6.76
CA LYS A 222 3.17 11.49 8.03
C LYS A 222 4.04 10.72 9.01
N GLY A 223 3.97 9.40 9.01
CA GLY A 223 4.72 8.54 9.92
C GLY A 223 6.12 8.23 9.43
N PHE A 224 7.05 8.05 10.36
CA PHE A 224 8.35 7.40 10.08
C PHE A 224 8.21 5.88 9.99
N GLY A 225 7.10 5.35 9.80
CA GLY A 225 6.74 3.94 9.72
C GLY A 225 5.23 3.84 9.70
N VAL A 226 4.67 2.88 10.41
CA VAL A 226 3.23 2.61 10.42
C VAL A 226 2.50 3.17 11.64
N PHE A 227 3.24 3.64 12.65
CA PHE A 227 2.64 4.30 13.81
C PHE A 227 2.32 5.76 13.52
N HIS A 228 1.08 6.14 13.82
CA HIS A 228 0.58 7.49 13.72
C HIS A 228 0.44 8.11 15.11
N GLY A 229 0.34 9.42 15.16
CA GLY A 229 0.23 10.18 16.39
C GLY A 229 0.69 11.63 16.17
N PRO A 230 1.06 12.34 17.24
CA PRO A 230 1.57 13.70 17.12
C PRO A 230 2.85 13.73 16.29
N THR A 231 2.96 14.78 15.48
CA THR A 231 4.16 15.03 14.66
C THR A 231 5.18 15.81 15.50
N PHE A 232 6.43 15.39 15.41
CA PHE A 232 7.56 15.99 16.14
C PHE A 232 8.60 16.55 15.15
N ARG A 233 9.26 17.63 15.54
CA ARG A 233 10.46 18.09 14.88
C ARG A 233 11.65 17.28 15.37
N VAL A 234 12.12 16.38 14.53
CA VAL A 234 13.17 15.42 14.83
C VAL A 234 14.52 15.94 14.39
N SER A 235 15.54 15.70 15.20
CA SER A 235 16.93 16.01 14.88
C SER A 235 17.82 14.88 15.40
N ILE A 236 18.64 14.28 14.50
CA ILE A 236 19.51 13.15 14.80
C ILE A 236 20.87 13.42 14.18
N ASP A 237 21.95 13.26 14.95
CA ASP A 237 23.33 13.32 14.47
C ASP A 237 23.83 11.93 14.15
N PHE A 238 24.51 11.79 13.02
CA PHE A 238 25.15 10.56 12.57
C PHE A 238 26.65 10.75 12.41
N SER A 239 27.41 9.73 12.83
CA SER A 239 28.86 9.70 12.73
C SER A 239 29.33 9.66 11.26
N PRO A 240 30.62 9.98 10.99
CA PRO A 240 31.18 9.84 9.64
C PRO A 240 31.10 8.43 9.06
N ARG A 241 31.06 7.41 9.92
CA ARG A 241 31.00 6.00 9.49
C ARG A 241 29.70 5.65 8.74
N VAL A 242 28.59 6.26 9.14
CA VAL A 242 27.26 5.97 8.60
C VAL A 242 26.64 7.15 7.84
N ALA A 243 27.33 8.29 7.76
CA ALA A 243 26.85 9.51 7.12
C ALA A 243 26.41 9.26 5.66
N HIS A 244 27.16 8.44 4.91
CA HIS A 244 26.84 8.09 3.53
C HIS A 244 25.49 7.37 3.42
N LEU A 245 25.14 6.47 4.34
CA LEU A 245 23.85 5.77 4.34
C LEU A 245 22.67 6.74 4.45
N ILE A 246 22.86 7.82 5.22
CA ILE A 246 21.82 8.83 5.44
C ILE A 246 21.70 9.77 4.24
N GLN A 247 22.81 10.05 3.56
CA GLN A 247 22.86 10.90 2.37
C GLN A 247 22.27 10.21 1.13
N GLU A 248 22.49 8.90 0.99
CA GLU A 248 22.08 8.09 -0.16
C GLU A 248 20.61 7.69 -0.14
N ARG A 249 19.92 7.81 1.02
CA ARG A 249 18.53 7.33 1.19
C ARG A 249 17.58 8.42 1.62
N ARG A 250 16.36 8.32 1.14
CA ARG A 250 15.26 9.15 1.61
C ARG A 250 14.37 8.35 2.56
N TYR A 251 14.46 8.65 3.86
CA TYR A 251 13.69 7.98 4.92
C TYR A 251 12.33 8.63 5.18
N HIS A 252 12.22 9.96 4.95
CA HIS A 252 10.97 10.70 5.16
C HIS A 252 10.81 11.83 4.14
N ALA A 253 9.55 12.18 3.81
CA ALA A 253 9.25 13.21 2.81
C ALA A 253 9.82 14.60 3.18
N THR A 254 9.83 14.93 4.48
CA THR A 254 10.28 16.23 5.01
C THR A 254 11.75 16.25 5.41
N GLN A 255 12.51 15.17 5.14
CA GLN A 255 13.90 15.10 5.60
C GLN A 255 14.80 16.15 4.97
N GLN A 256 15.69 16.65 5.79
CA GLN A 256 16.81 17.52 5.42
C GLN A 256 18.09 16.93 6.01
N VAL A 257 19.10 16.71 5.17
CA VAL A 257 20.42 16.22 5.60
C VAL A 257 21.39 17.40 5.58
N ILE A 258 21.95 17.75 6.73
CA ILE A 258 22.81 18.91 6.92
C ILE A 258 24.19 18.42 7.32
N PRO A 259 25.28 18.83 6.63
CA PRO A 259 26.63 18.52 7.05
C PRO A 259 26.93 19.00 8.48
N ARG A 260 27.58 18.15 9.29
CA ARG A 260 27.98 18.49 10.66
C ARG A 260 29.38 17.94 10.97
N GLY A 261 30.36 18.76 10.81
CA GLY A 261 31.78 18.33 10.88
C GLY A 261 32.04 17.28 9.80
N ARG A 262 32.51 16.09 10.20
CA ARG A 262 32.75 14.96 9.29
C ARG A 262 31.53 14.03 9.16
N GLY A 263 30.49 14.23 9.97
CA GLY A 263 29.21 13.49 9.93
C GLY A 263 28.07 14.31 9.34
N VAL A 264 26.84 13.92 9.62
CA VAL A 264 25.63 14.60 9.16
C VAL A 264 24.57 14.70 10.25
N ARG A 265 23.73 15.73 10.15
CA ARG A 265 22.49 15.88 10.93
C ARG A 265 21.29 15.66 10.01
N LEU A 266 20.45 14.71 10.37
CA LEU A 266 19.14 14.51 9.77
C LEU A 266 18.10 15.30 10.57
N LYS A 267 17.33 16.14 9.87
CA LYS A 267 16.15 16.83 10.42
C LYS A 267 14.92 16.39 9.64
N MET A 268 13.79 16.23 10.31
CA MET A 268 12.48 15.94 9.68
C MET A 268 11.34 16.27 10.64
N GLU A 269 10.13 16.38 10.08
CA GLU A 269 8.88 16.42 10.85
C GLU A 269 8.18 15.08 10.64
N ALA A 270 8.11 14.26 11.68
CA ALA A 270 7.57 12.90 11.58
C ALA A 270 6.78 12.50 12.83
N ALA A 271 5.77 11.65 12.63
CA ALA A 271 5.11 10.90 13.69
C ALA A 271 5.79 9.52 13.86
N GLY A 272 5.38 8.74 14.87
CA GLY A 272 5.88 7.37 15.06
C GLY A 272 7.18 7.30 15.87
N LEU A 273 7.25 8.02 17.00
CA LEU A 273 8.43 8.02 17.87
C LEU A 273 8.96 6.62 18.25
N PRO A 274 8.13 5.60 18.54
CA PRO A 274 8.65 4.27 18.89
C PRO A 274 9.45 3.62 17.77
N GLU A 275 8.98 3.70 16.53
CA GLU A 275 9.69 3.14 15.37
C GLU A 275 10.96 3.94 15.07
N LEU A 276 10.86 5.26 15.19
CA LEU A 276 12.00 6.14 15.02
C LEU A 276 13.08 5.89 16.08
N ALA A 277 12.69 5.70 17.34
CA ALA A 277 13.61 5.36 18.41
C ALA A 277 14.32 4.03 18.15
N ALA A 278 13.58 3.00 17.75
CA ALA A 278 14.16 1.70 17.39
C ALA A 278 15.10 1.79 16.19
N TRP A 279 14.77 2.59 15.18
CA TRP A 279 15.62 2.82 14.02
C TRP A 279 16.93 3.53 14.41
N VAL A 280 16.86 4.58 15.22
CA VAL A 280 18.04 5.30 15.71
C VAL A 280 18.92 4.38 16.58
N ALA A 281 18.30 3.63 17.50
CA ALA A 281 19.01 2.69 18.38
C ALA A 281 19.74 1.60 17.59
N GLY A 282 19.21 1.21 16.41
CA GLY A 282 19.84 0.23 15.52
C GLY A 282 21.21 0.66 14.96
N PHE A 283 21.55 1.93 14.99
CA PHE A 283 22.88 2.44 14.61
C PHE A 283 23.89 2.38 15.77
N GLY A 284 23.45 1.99 16.98
CA GLY A 284 24.30 1.95 18.15
C GLY A 284 24.95 3.29 18.44
N GLY A 285 26.27 3.31 18.65
CA GLY A 285 27.04 4.54 18.92
C GLY A 285 27.23 5.47 17.72
N ASP A 286 26.78 5.08 16.51
CA ASP A 286 26.93 5.88 15.29
C ASP A 286 25.76 6.86 15.06
N ALA A 287 24.70 6.78 15.87
CA ALA A 287 23.59 7.73 15.83
C ALA A 287 23.30 8.32 17.22
N ARG A 288 22.93 9.60 17.24
CA ARG A 288 22.54 10.29 18.47
C ARG A 288 21.28 11.11 18.23
N ALA A 289 20.21 10.76 18.93
CA ALA A 289 19.00 11.60 18.99
C ALA A 289 19.32 12.92 19.70
N ILE A 290 18.88 14.04 19.12
CA ILE A 290 19.10 15.39 19.65
C ILE A 290 17.77 16.02 20.06
N ALA A 291 16.72 15.80 19.28
CA ALA A 291 15.37 16.31 19.53
C ALA A 291 14.32 15.41 18.86
N PRO A 292 13.11 15.31 19.39
CA PRO A 292 12.65 15.95 20.64
C PRO A 292 13.15 15.19 21.90
N PRO A 293 12.94 15.73 23.10
CA PRO A 293 13.39 15.07 24.36
C PRO A 293 12.82 13.66 24.53
N GLU A 294 11.58 13.43 24.08
CA GLU A 294 10.91 12.13 24.12
C GLU A 294 11.64 11.09 23.27
N LEU A 295 12.14 11.49 22.11
CA LEU A 295 12.96 10.61 21.27
C LEU A 295 14.31 10.29 21.93
N VAL A 296 14.95 11.29 22.52
CA VAL A 296 16.22 11.11 23.25
C VAL A 296 16.04 10.11 24.37
N ALA A 297 15.02 10.27 25.21
CA ALA A 297 14.72 9.37 26.32
C ALA A 297 14.38 7.95 25.83
N ALA A 298 13.60 7.82 24.74
CA ALA A 298 13.24 6.51 24.18
C ALA A 298 14.46 5.76 23.64
N VAL A 299 15.36 6.43 22.91
CA VAL A 299 16.60 5.84 22.39
C VAL A 299 17.52 5.44 23.53
N GLN A 300 17.69 6.30 24.53
CA GLN A 300 18.50 6.01 25.72
C GLN A 300 17.99 4.76 26.44
N LYS A 301 16.68 4.70 26.68
CA LYS A 301 16.06 3.52 27.33
C LYS A 301 16.32 2.23 26.54
N LEU A 302 16.19 2.25 25.23
CA LEU A 302 16.46 1.07 24.38
C LEU A 302 17.92 0.60 24.52
N HIS A 303 18.89 1.52 24.62
CA HIS A 303 20.29 1.17 24.82
C HIS A 303 20.55 0.63 26.23
N GLU A 304 19.93 1.21 27.26
CA GLU A 304 20.02 0.73 28.63
C GLU A 304 19.44 -0.69 28.77
N ASP A 305 18.26 -0.92 28.21
CA ASP A 305 17.59 -2.23 28.21
C ASP A 305 18.45 -3.28 27.46
N ALA A 306 19.03 -2.91 26.32
CA ALA A 306 19.92 -3.78 25.55
C ALA A 306 21.20 -4.14 26.33
N LEU A 307 21.80 -3.15 27.01
CA LEU A 307 22.98 -3.36 27.84
C LEU A 307 22.65 -4.27 29.04
N ALA A 308 21.52 -4.05 29.69
CA ALA A 308 21.07 -4.87 30.81
C ALA A 308 20.89 -6.34 30.42
N VAL A 309 20.29 -6.60 29.25
CA VAL A 309 20.15 -7.95 28.70
C VAL A 309 21.50 -8.57 28.35
N ALA A 310 22.40 -7.80 27.73
CA ALA A 310 23.72 -8.28 27.32
C ALA A 310 24.63 -8.60 28.51
N THR A 311 24.45 -7.88 29.65
CA THR A 311 25.27 -8.04 30.84
C THR A 311 24.64 -9.01 31.86
N SER A 312 23.35 -9.31 31.75
CA SER A 312 22.73 -10.34 32.59
C SER A 312 23.41 -11.67 32.27
N ARG A 313 24.06 -12.27 33.26
CA ARG A 313 24.55 -13.64 33.13
C ARG A 313 23.33 -14.53 32.89
N ARG A 314 23.15 -15.01 31.66
CA ARG A 314 22.32 -16.19 31.42
C ARG A 314 22.99 -17.32 32.16
N ASP A 315 22.34 -17.85 33.19
CA ASP A 315 22.59 -19.22 33.61
C ASP A 315 22.26 -20.10 32.40
N VAL A 316 23.28 -20.39 31.61
CA VAL A 316 23.22 -21.43 30.58
C VAL A 316 23.13 -22.73 31.34
N THR A 317 21.93 -23.11 31.72
CA THR A 317 21.63 -24.50 32.04
C THR A 317 21.86 -25.26 30.74
N SER A 318 22.94 -26.04 30.76
CA SER A 318 23.35 -27.01 29.77
C SER A 318 22.23 -28.02 29.50
N ASP A 319 21.41 -27.76 28.49
CA ASP A 319 20.42 -28.74 28.00
C ASP A 319 20.17 -28.59 26.48
N ASP A 320 21.23 -28.33 25.73
CA ASP A 320 21.25 -28.46 24.29
C ASP A 320 22.35 -29.43 23.86
N THR A 321 22.12 -30.72 24.16
CA THR A 321 22.80 -31.81 23.44
C THR A 321 21.91 -32.12 22.22
N PRO A 322 22.36 -31.85 20.98
CA PRO A 322 21.61 -32.24 19.78
C PRO A 322 21.58 -33.77 19.66
N PRO A 323 20.47 -34.33 19.13
CA PRO A 323 20.33 -35.78 18.93
C PRO A 323 21.26 -36.34 17.86
#